data_646ed30c876d38ab6e0557c0a2a3cb8d
#
_entry.id   646ed30c876d38ab6e0557c0a2a3cb8d
#
_cell.length_a   1.000
_cell.length_b   1.000
_cell.length_c   1.000
_cell.angle_alpha   90.00
_cell.angle_beta   90.00
_cell.angle_gamma   90.00
#
_symmetry.space_group_name_H-M   'P 1'
#
loop_
_entity.id
_entity.type
_entity.pdbx_description
1 polymer ?
#
loop_
_entity_poly.entity_id
_entity_poly.type
_entity_poly.pdbx_seq_one_letter_code
_entity_poly.pdbx_strand_id
1 'polypeptide(L)'
;DYDEDRQNEGIVLVRGTSVISELCKILPQINSDGPNVKIIAALSWGLFEMQREEYKTYLIKPNEWLDCMVITNTSIGNMSRWVQHPLVKEYSISADWNNSWLHGGNLEEVIEEAHLSSDWQMKAINRFAEERFSRIETLKKNLPVHLLEKLELE
;
A
#
# COMPACT_ATOMS: atom_id res chain seq x y z
N ASP A 1 -5.52 -7.08 13.85
CA ASP A 1 -6.22 -7.64 12.69
C ASP A 1 -7.12 -6.56 12.08
N TYR A 2 -7.23 -6.57 10.73
CA TYR A 2 -8.15 -5.68 10.02
C TYR A 2 -9.58 -5.91 10.54
N ASP A 3 -10.24 -4.83 10.91
CA ASP A 3 -11.58 -4.84 11.48
C ASP A 3 -12.59 -4.44 10.39
N GLU A 4 -13.41 -5.40 9.95
CA GLU A 4 -14.42 -5.20 8.90
C GLU A 4 -15.60 -4.33 9.37
N ASP A 5 -15.80 -4.21 10.68
CA ASP A 5 -16.87 -3.38 11.26
C ASP A 5 -16.46 -1.91 11.42
N ARG A 6 -15.17 -1.61 11.27
CA ARG A 6 -14.66 -0.23 11.25
C ARG A 6 -14.51 0.29 9.85
N GLN A 7 -14.56 1.61 9.70
CA GLN A 7 -14.26 2.25 8.41
C GLN A 7 -12.89 1.83 7.92
N ASN A 8 -12.83 1.30 6.69
CA ASN A 8 -11.58 0.99 6.01
C ASN A 8 -10.85 2.30 5.64
N GLU A 9 -9.61 2.45 6.07
CA GLU A 9 -8.78 3.64 5.80
C GLU A 9 -7.84 3.44 4.60
N GLY A 10 -8.07 2.38 3.83
CA GLY A 10 -7.39 2.06 2.59
C GLY A 10 -6.63 0.74 2.63
N ILE A 11 -5.97 0.41 1.51
CA ILE A 11 -5.19 -0.82 1.37
C ILE A 11 -3.70 -0.51 1.33
N VAL A 12 -2.91 -1.33 2.03
CA VAL A 12 -1.44 -1.34 1.98
C VAL A 12 -0.97 -2.60 1.28
N LEU A 13 -0.49 -2.46 0.06
CA LEU A 13 0.11 -3.55 -0.73
C LEU A 13 1.59 -3.66 -0.41
N VAL A 14 2.04 -4.78 0.14
CA VAL A 14 3.41 -4.95 0.61
C VAL A 14 4.13 -6.02 -0.20
N ARG A 15 5.34 -5.72 -0.68
CA ARG A 15 6.18 -6.67 -1.42
C ARG A 15 7.65 -6.55 -1.02
N GLY A 16 8.23 -7.71 -0.72
CA GLY A 16 9.65 -7.86 -0.38
C GLY A 16 9.87 -8.36 1.05
N THR A 17 10.78 -9.31 1.22
CA THR A 17 11.00 -10.00 2.50
C THR A 17 11.45 -9.03 3.60
N SER A 18 12.39 -8.13 3.31
CA SER A 18 12.88 -7.15 4.28
C SER A 18 11.77 -6.19 4.73
N VAL A 19 10.97 -5.71 3.79
CA VAL A 19 9.82 -4.83 4.08
C VAL A 19 8.78 -5.53 4.94
N ILE A 20 8.42 -6.78 4.61
CA ILE A 20 7.46 -7.55 5.40
C ILE A 20 8.02 -7.82 6.81
N SER A 21 9.32 -8.10 6.94
CA SER A 21 9.96 -8.27 8.24
C SER A 21 9.87 -7.01 9.11
N GLU A 22 10.12 -5.84 8.53
CA GLU A 22 9.98 -4.54 9.22
C GLU A 22 8.52 -4.25 9.59
N LEU A 23 7.58 -4.53 8.67
CA LEU A 23 6.15 -4.38 8.91
C LEU A 23 5.68 -5.24 10.09
N CYS A 24 6.15 -6.49 10.20
CA CYS A 24 5.78 -7.38 11.29
C CYS A 24 6.12 -6.81 12.67
N LYS A 25 7.15 -5.95 12.79
CA LYS A 25 7.52 -5.31 14.05
C LYS A 25 6.47 -4.31 14.54
N ILE A 26 5.75 -3.66 13.62
CA ILE A 26 4.74 -2.62 13.92
C ILE A 26 3.30 -3.13 13.85
N LEU A 27 3.04 -4.34 13.37
CA LEU A 27 1.68 -4.90 13.35
C LEU A 27 0.97 -4.88 14.71
N PRO A 28 1.63 -5.21 15.84
CA PRO A 28 0.98 -5.11 17.16
C PRO A 28 0.48 -3.69 17.46
N GLN A 29 1.23 -2.66 17.08
CA GLN A 29 0.84 -1.27 17.31
C GLN A 29 -0.30 -0.87 16.35
N ILE A 30 -0.24 -1.26 15.08
CA ILE A 30 -1.34 -1.02 14.12
C ILE A 30 -2.63 -1.67 14.62
N ASN A 31 -2.54 -2.89 15.14
CA ASN A 31 -3.72 -3.63 15.64
C ASN A 31 -4.31 -3.07 16.93
N SER A 32 -3.52 -2.40 17.79
CA SER A 32 -4.02 -1.84 19.05
C SER A 32 -4.66 -0.46 18.85
N ASP A 33 -3.89 0.48 18.36
CA ASP A 33 -4.25 1.90 18.34
C ASP A 33 -4.03 2.55 16.96
N GLY A 34 -3.61 1.76 15.96
CA GLY A 34 -3.29 2.24 14.63
C GLY A 34 -4.50 2.38 13.71
N PRO A 35 -4.24 2.83 12.47
CA PRO A 35 -5.27 2.98 11.46
C PRO A 35 -5.83 1.62 11.02
N ASN A 36 -7.11 1.59 10.66
CA ASN A 36 -7.78 0.39 10.16
C ASN A 36 -7.51 0.20 8.67
N VAL A 37 -6.28 -0.16 8.34
CA VAL A 37 -5.85 -0.44 6.95
C VAL A 37 -5.82 -1.93 6.67
N LYS A 38 -6.24 -2.32 5.48
CA LYS A 38 -6.15 -3.70 5.01
C LYS A 38 -4.77 -3.95 4.41
N ILE A 39 -3.97 -4.80 5.03
CA ILE A 39 -2.60 -5.10 4.59
C ILE A 39 -2.58 -6.39 3.77
N ILE A 40 -2.04 -6.32 2.55
CA ILE A 40 -2.00 -7.44 1.62
C ILE A 40 -0.57 -7.67 1.12
N ALA A 41 -0.08 -8.89 1.29
CA ALA A 41 1.21 -9.32 0.73
C ALA A 41 1.08 -9.56 -0.79
N ALA A 42 1.50 -8.58 -1.58
CA ALA A 42 1.42 -8.57 -3.04
C ALA A 42 2.59 -9.35 -3.68
N LEU A 43 2.70 -10.67 -3.42
CA LEU A 43 3.86 -11.48 -3.74
C LEU A 43 4.02 -11.73 -5.25
N SER A 44 2.95 -12.08 -5.94
CA SER A 44 2.99 -12.42 -7.37
C SER A 44 1.71 -12.01 -8.07
N TRP A 45 1.82 -11.05 -9.01
CA TRP A 45 0.70 -10.68 -9.87
C TRP A 45 0.19 -11.86 -10.69
N GLY A 46 1.09 -12.65 -11.28
CA GLY A 46 0.69 -13.79 -12.11
C GLY A 46 -0.14 -14.83 -11.36
N LEU A 47 0.24 -15.14 -10.13
CA LEU A 47 -0.54 -16.06 -9.29
C LEU A 47 -1.88 -15.45 -8.88
N PHE A 48 -1.91 -14.14 -8.59
CA PHE A 48 -3.15 -13.45 -8.29
C PHE A 48 -4.10 -13.44 -9.50
N GLU A 49 -3.59 -13.14 -10.70
CA GLU A 49 -4.37 -13.09 -11.92
C GLU A 49 -4.98 -14.44 -12.32
N MET A 50 -4.32 -15.54 -11.96
CA MET A 50 -4.81 -16.90 -12.19
C MET A 50 -5.92 -17.33 -11.20
N GLN A 51 -6.19 -16.55 -10.17
CA GLN A 51 -7.25 -16.85 -9.21
C GLN A 51 -8.63 -16.60 -9.80
N ARG A 52 -9.65 -17.23 -9.21
CA ARG A 52 -11.05 -16.99 -9.56
C ARG A 52 -11.46 -15.56 -9.23
N GLU A 53 -12.38 -14.99 -9.99
CA GLU A 53 -12.85 -13.61 -9.78
C GLU A 53 -13.42 -13.41 -8.37
N GLU A 54 -14.12 -14.40 -7.82
CA GLU A 54 -14.66 -14.33 -6.47
C GLU A 54 -13.54 -14.14 -5.41
N TYR A 55 -12.43 -14.86 -5.57
CA TYR A 55 -11.29 -14.72 -4.66
C TYR A 55 -10.60 -13.36 -4.81
N LYS A 56 -10.42 -12.90 -6.06
CA LYS A 56 -9.80 -11.59 -6.33
C LYS A 56 -10.62 -10.45 -5.75
N THR A 57 -11.93 -10.49 -5.94
CA THR A 57 -12.86 -9.48 -5.41
C THR A 57 -13.00 -9.57 -3.88
N TYR A 58 -12.96 -10.78 -3.30
CA TYR A 58 -12.90 -10.95 -1.85
C TYR A 58 -11.64 -10.33 -1.26
N LEU A 59 -10.48 -10.56 -1.90
CA LEU A 59 -9.20 -10.03 -1.43
C LEU A 59 -9.09 -8.52 -1.61
N ILE A 60 -9.49 -7.98 -2.77
CA ILE A 60 -9.44 -6.55 -3.08
C ILE A 60 -10.72 -6.18 -3.84
N LYS A 61 -11.59 -5.42 -3.19
CA LYS A 61 -12.81 -4.92 -3.83
C LYS A 61 -12.47 -3.88 -4.92
N PRO A 62 -13.35 -3.66 -5.91
CA PRO A 62 -13.09 -2.70 -6.99
C PRO A 62 -12.76 -1.28 -6.55
N ASN A 63 -13.43 -0.78 -5.51
CA ASN A 63 -13.17 0.53 -4.91
C ASN A 63 -11.84 0.58 -4.14
N GLU A 64 -11.47 -0.51 -3.47
CA GLU A 64 -10.24 -0.64 -2.70
C GLU A 64 -8.98 -0.53 -3.58
N TRP A 65 -9.05 -0.92 -4.86
CA TRP A 65 -7.96 -0.73 -5.81
C TRP A 65 -7.57 0.72 -6.04
N LEU A 66 -8.51 1.65 -5.84
CA LEU A 66 -8.30 3.08 -6.02
C LEU A 66 -7.78 3.75 -4.76
N ASP A 67 -8.08 3.18 -3.58
CA ASP A 67 -7.64 3.68 -2.28
C ASP A 67 -6.54 2.79 -1.70
N CYS A 68 -5.40 2.74 -2.38
CA CYS A 68 -4.28 1.91 -1.96
C CYS A 68 -2.94 2.66 -1.97
N MET A 69 -1.98 2.15 -1.21
CA MET A 69 -0.56 2.50 -1.25
C MET A 69 0.30 1.25 -1.40
N VAL A 70 1.55 1.43 -1.79
CA VAL A 70 2.52 0.33 -1.94
C VAL A 70 3.71 0.55 -1.04
N ILE A 71 4.19 -0.52 -0.39
CA ILE A 71 5.46 -0.58 0.32
C ILE A 71 6.31 -1.68 -0.30
N THR A 72 7.46 -1.34 -0.88
CA THR A 72 8.29 -2.33 -1.58
C THR A 72 9.78 -2.06 -1.48
N ASN A 73 10.59 -3.11 -1.36
CA ASN A 73 12.06 -3.01 -1.40
C ASN A 73 12.62 -3.03 -2.83
N THR A 74 11.78 -2.85 -3.83
CA THR A 74 12.18 -2.71 -5.23
C THR A 74 11.73 -1.36 -5.77
N SER A 75 12.01 -1.08 -7.06
CA SER A 75 11.42 0.08 -7.74
C SER A 75 9.89 0.01 -7.74
N ILE A 76 9.24 1.15 -7.52
CA ILE A 76 7.78 1.27 -7.62
C ILE A 76 7.27 0.84 -9.02
N GLY A 77 8.09 0.98 -10.06
CA GLY A 77 7.79 0.51 -11.41
C GLY A 77 7.51 -1.00 -11.49
N ASN A 78 8.14 -1.80 -10.62
CA ASN A 78 7.90 -3.24 -10.54
C ASN A 78 6.53 -3.60 -9.96
N MET A 79 5.83 -2.61 -9.39
CA MET A 79 4.48 -2.74 -8.86
C MET A 79 3.41 -2.19 -9.83
N SER A 80 3.78 -1.86 -11.08
CA SER A 80 2.92 -1.19 -12.05
C SER A 80 1.58 -1.90 -12.32
N ARG A 81 1.53 -3.23 -12.22
CA ARG A 81 0.28 -3.99 -12.37
C ARG A 81 -0.66 -3.86 -11.15
N TRP A 82 -0.10 -3.58 -9.99
CA TRP A 82 -0.85 -3.37 -8.75
C TRP A 82 -1.29 -1.91 -8.56
N VAL A 83 -0.70 -0.98 -9.34
CA VAL A 83 -0.95 0.45 -9.24
C VAL A 83 -1.94 0.88 -10.31
N GLN A 84 -3.16 1.24 -9.91
CA GLN A 84 -4.25 1.56 -10.83
C GLN A 84 -4.25 3.03 -11.30
N HIS A 85 -3.60 3.94 -10.56
CA HIS A 85 -3.52 5.37 -10.90
C HIS A 85 -2.32 6.05 -10.24
N PRO A 86 -1.89 7.23 -10.73
CA PRO A 86 -0.67 7.92 -10.26
C PRO A 86 -0.67 8.31 -8.77
N LEU A 87 -1.84 8.61 -8.19
CA LEU A 87 -1.97 9.02 -6.79
C LEU A 87 -1.49 7.94 -5.80
N VAL A 88 -1.56 6.66 -6.19
CA VAL A 88 -0.98 5.56 -5.41
C VAL A 88 0.50 5.78 -5.13
N LYS A 89 1.25 6.30 -6.11
CA LYS A 89 2.71 6.54 -5.98
C LYS A 89 3.03 7.63 -4.98
N GLU A 90 2.16 8.61 -4.81
CA GLU A 90 2.36 9.74 -3.89
C GLU A 90 2.44 9.31 -2.43
N TYR A 91 1.67 8.28 -2.08
CA TYR A 91 1.64 7.71 -0.72
C TYR A 91 2.56 6.50 -0.55
N SER A 92 3.08 5.96 -1.65
CA SER A 92 3.90 4.75 -1.62
C SER A 92 5.33 5.04 -1.19
N ILE A 93 5.95 4.05 -0.56
CA ILE A 93 7.38 4.05 -0.27
C ILE A 93 8.05 2.87 -0.96
N SER A 94 9.22 3.13 -1.54
CA SER A 94 9.97 2.15 -2.33
C SER A 94 11.47 2.41 -2.26
N ALA A 95 12.28 1.42 -2.61
CA ALA A 95 13.74 1.55 -2.57
C ALA A 95 14.30 2.61 -3.53
N ASP A 96 13.53 3.05 -4.51
CA ASP A 96 13.91 4.08 -5.48
C ASP A 96 13.25 5.46 -5.22
N TRP A 97 12.90 5.75 -3.97
CA TRP A 97 12.14 6.93 -3.56
C TRP A 97 12.75 8.27 -4.03
N ASN A 98 14.07 8.38 -4.13
CA ASN A 98 14.78 9.58 -4.57
C ASN A 98 15.53 9.41 -5.90
N ASN A 99 15.33 8.29 -6.62
CA ASN A 99 16.03 7.92 -7.85
C ASN A 99 17.57 7.86 -7.71
N SER A 100 18.09 7.64 -6.50
CA SER A 100 19.52 7.45 -6.24
C SER A 100 19.85 5.97 -5.97
N TRP A 101 21.15 5.65 -6.12
CA TRP A 101 21.66 4.35 -5.71
C TRP A 101 21.82 4.33 -4.19
N LEU A 102 21.34 3.24 -3.57
CA LEU A 102 21.59 2.99 -2.15
C LEU A 102 23.05 2.54 -1.96
N HIS A 103 23.65 2.95 -0.84
CA HIS A 103 24.97 2.47 -0.47
C HIS A 103 24.92 0.99 -0.08
N GLY A 104 26.06 0.30 -0.24
CA GLY A 104 26.23 -1.03 0.33
C GLY A 104 26.50 -0.93 1.83
N GLY A 105 25.94 -1.86 2.60
CA GLY A 105 26.11 -1.87 4.04
C GLY A 105 25.48 -3.12 4.65
N ASN A 106 25.30 -3.14 5.96
CA ASN A 106 24.48 -4.16 6.58
C ASN A 106 22.99 -3.93 6.25
N LEU A 107 22.15 -4.93 6.49
CA LEU A 107 20.73 -4.89 6.12
C LEU A 107 19.99 -3.72 6.77
N GLU A 108 20.29 -3.41 8.03
CA GLU A 108 19.61 -2.36 8.79
C GLU A 108 19.94 -0.96 8.22
N GLU A 109 21.20 -0.72 7.90
CA GLU A 109 21.65 0.54 7.28
C GLU A 109 20.99 0.76 5.92
N VAL A 110 20.93 -0.28 5.08
CA VAL A 110 20.30 -0.21 3.76
C VAL A 110 18.80 0.02 3.85
N ILE A 111 18.10 -0.65 4.80
CA ILE A 111 16.68 -0.46 5.02
C ILE A 111 16.37 0.97 5.50
N GLU A 112 17.19 1.52 6.41
CA GLU A 112 17.02 2.89 6.90
C GLU A 112 17.28 3.92 5.80
N GLU A 113 18.36 3.77 5.04
CA GLU A 113 18.66 4.64 3.90
C GLU A 113 17.58 4.61 2.84
N ALA A 114 16.95 3.44 2.63
CA ALA A 114 15.84 3.27 1.70
C ALA A 114 14.51 3.83 2.23
N HIS A 115 14.44 4.35 3.45
CA HIS A 115 13.20 4.76 4.13
C HIS A 115 12.16 3.63 4.22
N LEU A 116 12.63 2.40 4.49
CA LEU A 116 11.80 1.19 4.54
C LEU A 116 11.81 0.50 5.92
N SER A 117 12.46 1.12 6.93
CA SER A 117 12.41 0.62 8.30
C SER A 117 10.98 0.69 8.87
N SER A 118 10.77 -0.02 9.96
CA SER A 118 9.48 -0.04 10.68
C SER A 118 8.94 1.36 10.99
N ASP A 119 9.81 2.30 11.40
CA ASP A 119 9.43 3.68 11.69
C ASP A 119 8.97 4.44 10.44
N TRP A 120 9.66 4.27 9.31
CA TRP A 120 9.25 4.87 8.04
C TRP A 120 7.95 4.28 7.53
N GLN A 121 7.75 2.96 7.66
CA GLN A 121 6.51 2.31 7.28
C GLN A 121 5.34 2.81 8.13
N MET A 122 5.51 2.91 9.45
CA MET A 122 4.47 3.43 10.34
C MET A 122 4.08 4.87 9.98
N LYS A 123 5.07 5.75 9.75
CA LYS A 123 4.83 7.14 9.32
C LYS A 123 4.04 7.20 8.01
N ALA A 124 4.43 6.35 7.03
CA ALA A 124 3.76 6.32 5.73
C ALA A 124 2.32 5.81 5.83
N ILE A 125 2.07 4.75 6.61
CA ILE A 125 0.74 4.20 6.84
C ILE A 125 -0.15 5.20 7.59
N ASN A 126 0.35 5.85 8.63
CA ASN A 126 -0.41 6.87 9.36
C ASN A 126 -0.78 8.05 8.44
N ARG A 127 0.18 8.59 7.70
CA ARG A 127 -0.08 9.67 6.73
C ARG A 127 -1.14 9.25 5.71
N PHE A 128 -1.03 8.03 5.19
CA PHE A 128 -1.98 7.49 4.23
C PHE A 128 -3.40 7.42 4.79
N ALA A 129 -3.56 6.98 6.03
CA ALA A 129 -4.86 6.91 6.69
C ALA A 129 -5.40 8.33 7.05
N GLU A 130 -4.59 9.18 7.66
CA GLU A 130 -4.96 10.54 8.08
C GLU A 130 -5.42 11.40 6.90
N GLU A 131 -4.73 11.31 5.76
CA GLU A 131 -5.05 12.08 4.55
C GLU A 131 -6.12 11.41 3.67
N ARG A 132 -6.78 10.34 4.13
CA ARG A 132 -7.75 9.60 3.32
C ARG A 132 -8.85 10.48 2.74
N PHE A 133 -9.45 11.36 3.54
CA PHE A 133 -10.51 12.24 3.07
C PHE A 133 -10.04 13.11 1.89
N SER A 134 -8.91 13.78 2.03
CA SER A 134 -8.32 14.62 0.98
C SER A 134 -7.94 13.80 -0.26
N ARG A 135 -7.43 12.59 -0.06
CA ARG A 135 -7.08 11.67 -1.14
C ARG A 135 -8.30 11.24 -1.94
N ILE A 136 -9.38 10.84 -1.29
CA ILE A 136 -10.64 10.45 -1.94
C ILE A 136 -11.24 11.63 -2.72
N GLU A 137 -11.25 12.84 -2.16
CA GLU A 137 -11.68 14.04 -2.88
C GLU A 137 -10.82 14.34 -4.12
N THR A 138 -9.52 14.11 -4.03
CA THR A 138 -8.61 14.26 -5.16
C THR A 138 -8.87 13.20 -6.23
N LEU A 139 -9.13 11.95 -5.83
CA LEU A 139 -9.54 10.87 -6.73
C LEU A 139 -10.82 11.22 -7.47
N LYS A 140 -11.85 11.65 -6.75
CA LYS A 140 -13.15 12.06 -7.35
C LYS A 140 -13.01 13.16 -8.39
N LYS A 141 -12.07 14.08 -8.21
CA LYS A 141 -11.83 15.20 -9.16
C LYS A 141 -11.05 14.78 -10.41
N ASN A 142 -10.16 13.80 -10.28
CA ASN A 142 -9.17 13.49 -11.31
C ASN A 142 -9.40 12.17 -12.04
N LEU A 143 -10.24 11.28 -11.50
CA LEU A 143 -10.51 9.99 -12.12
C LEU A 143 -11.50 10.12 -13.29
N PRO A 144 -11.30 9.34 -14.36
CA PRO A 144 -12.31 9.17 -15.40
C PRO A 144 -13.62 8.63 -14.83
N VAL A 145 -14.75 9.03 -15.43
CA VAL A 145 -16.11 8.66 -14.96
C VAL A 145 -16.26 7.15 -14.72
N HIS A 146 -15.74 6.30 -15.60
CA HIS A 146 -15.83 4.84 -15.46
C HIS A 146 -15.06 4.25 -14.25
N LEU A 147 -14.13 5.01 -13.68
CA LEU A 147 -13.44 4.64 -12.44
C LEU A 147 -14.13 5.24 -11.21
N LEU A 148 -14.80 6.41 -11.36
CA LEU A 148 -15.60 7.00 -10.29
C LEU A 148 -16.77 6.10 -9.88
N GLU A 149 -17.42 5.45 -10.85
CA GLU A 149 -18.48 4.46 -10.58
C GLU A 149 -18.02 3.33 -9.66
N LYS A 150 -16.72 2.98 -9.68
CA LYS A 150 -16.16 1.97 -8.77
C LYS A 150 -15.98 2.48 -7.33
N LEU A 151 -15.81 3.79 -7.14
CA LEU A 151 -15.69 4.41 -5.80
C LEU A 151 -17.04 4.55 -5.10
N GLU A 152 -18.14 4.62 -5.86
CA GLU A 152 -19.50 4.82 -5.35
C GLU A 152 -20.23 3.51 -5.01
N LEU A 153 -19.57 2.36 -5.24
CA LEU A 153 -20.12 1.02 -4.93
C LEU A 153 -19.92 0.61 -3.45
N GLU A 154 -19.95 1.56 -2.52
CA GLU A 154 -20.02 1.28 -1.08
C GLU A 154 -21.46 1.11 -0.60
#